data_ece78defa134ac7a39b640c00f4fd078
#
_entry.id   ece78defa134ac7a39b640c00f4fd078
#
_cell.length_a   1.000
_cell.length_b   1.000
_cell.length_c   1.000
_cell.angle_alpha   90.00
_cell.angle_beta   90.00
_cell.angle_gamma   90.00
#
_symmetry.space_group_name_H-M   'P 1'
#
loop_
_entity.id
_entity.type
_entity.pdbx_description
1 polymer ?
#
loop_
_entity_poly.entity_id
_entity_poly.type
_entity_poly.pdbx_seq_one_letter_code
_entity_poly.pdbx_strand_id
1 'polypeptide(L)'
;MAQAKSIKKKFFEVKIPLTATKVHVIGYTPEDLNNRVVKLDLTRSLRGKNMELRARIINNNNELESQPLSLEIVQSYIRRVIRKGTDYVEDSFIAECKDAKVRIKPFMITRKRVSRSVRHELRSQTKKHLEAHLKARTLEE
;
A
#
# COMPACT_ATOMS: atom_id res chain seq x y z
N MET A 1 26.12 22.24 37.55
CA MET A 1 25.45 22.17 36.24
C MET A 1 25.40 20.71 35.80
N ALA A 2 24.23 20.07 35.80
CA ALA A 2 24.09 18.69 35.40
C ALA A 2 24.17 18.63 33.85
N GLN A 3 25.18 17.92 33.33
CA GLN A 3 25.29 17.64 31.91
C GLN A 3 24.07 16.79 31.48
N ALA A 4 23.21 17.37 30.65
CA ALA A 4 22.12 16.66 30.02
C ALA A 4 22.72 15.49 29.23
N LYS A 5 22.51 14.25 29.69
CA LYS A 5 22.89 13.04 28.95
C LYS A 5 22.19 13.09 27.61
N SER A 6 22.94 13.24 26.52
CA SER A 6 22.39 13.16 25.17
C SER A 6 21.77 11.78 24.96
N ILE A 7 20.46 11.73 24.86
CA ILE A 7 19.72 10.48 24.59
C ILE A 7 20.13 10.01 23.19
N LYS A 8 20.76 8.85 23.08
CA LYS A 8 21.18 8.27 21.79
C LYS A 8 19.97 7.61 21.11
N LYS A 9 19.85 7.81 19.81
CA LYS A 9 18.86 7.11 18.98
C LYS A 9 19.15 5.61 18.97
N LYS A 10 18.09 4.79 19.00
CA LYS A 10 18.12 3.33 18.94
C LYS A 10 17.33 2.82 17.75
N PHE A 11 17.63 1.61 17.31
CA PHE A 11 16.84 0.91 16.30
C PHE A 11 15.73 0.13 16.98
N PHE A 12 14.51 0.27 16.45
CA PHE A 12 13.33 -0.47 16.88
C PHE A 12 12.82 -1.33 15.75
N GLU A 13 12.49 -2.58 16.03
CA GLU A 13 11.87 -3.48 15.06
C GLU A 13 10.35 -3.23 15.02
N VAL A 14 9.82 -3.06 13.81
CA VAL A 14 8.39 -2.90 13.55
C VAL A 14 7.93 -4.06 12.68
N LYS A 15 6.89 -4.78 13.11
CA LYS A 15 6.24 -5.83 12.32
C LYS A 15 5.30 -5.21 11.30
N ILE A 16 5.31 -5.73 10.06
CA ILE A 16 4.44 -5.26 8.99
C ILE A 16 3.48 -6.37 8.60
N PRO A 17 2.17 -6.15 8.70
CA PRO A 17 1.17 -7.21 8.56
C PRO A 17 1.17 -7.87 7.19
N LEU A 18 1.27 -7.12 6.11
CA LEU A 18 1.21 -7.65 4.73
C LEU A 18 2.47 -8.38 4.26
N THR A 19 3.54 -8.30 5.04
CA THR A 19 4.81 -8.94 4.69
C THR A 19 5.38 -9.60 5.95
N ALA A 20 6.00 -10.76 5.81
CA ALA A 20 6.73 -11.38 6.92
C ALA A 20 8.02 -10.60 7.30
N THR A 21 8.19 -9.38 6.78
CA THR A 21 9.41 -8.59 6.91
C THR A 21 9.30 -7.65 8.11
N LYS A 22 10.33 -7.67 8.94
CA LYS A 22 10.51 -6.69 10.00
C LYS A 22 11.30 -5.50 9.45
N VAL A 23 10.93 -4.29 9.86
CA VAL A 23 11.63 -3.06 9.48
C VAL A 23 12.24 -2.40 10.69
N HIS A 24 13.47 -1.96 10.57
CA HIS A 24 14.18 -1.22 11.61
C HIS A 24 13.96 0.27 11.43
N VAL A 25 13.39 0.91 12.45
CA VAL A 25 13.12 2.35 12.48
C VAL A 25 13.95 2.98 13.59
N ILE A 26 14.54 4.14 13.31
CA ILE A 26 15.36 4.87 14.27
C ILE A 26 14.48 5.85 15.07
N GLY A 27 14.54 5.77 16.39
CA GLY A 27 13.85 6.67 17.32
C GLY A 27 14.59 6.80 18.64
N TYR A 28 14.11 7.69 19.50
CA TYR A 28 14.63 7.81 20.87
C TYR A 28 13.90 6.86 21.83
N THR A 29 12.58 6.82 21.72
CA THR A 29 11.70 5.98 22.52
C THR A 29 10.66 5.31 21.63
N PRO A 30 10.04 4.19 22.05
CA PRO A 30 8.94 3.58 21.29
C PRO A 30 7.75 4.52 21.10
N GLU A 31 7.52 5.42 22.05
CA GLU A 31 6.45 6.42 22.04
C GLU A 31 6.63 7.45 20.92
N ASP A 32 7.87 7.88 20.66
CA ASP A 32 8.20 8.82 19.57
C ASP A 32 7.89 8.25 18.19
N LEU A 33 7.81 6.92 18.08
CA LEU A 33 7.52 6.22 16.82
C LEU A 33 6.03 6.06 16.59
N ASN A 34 5.19 6.28 17.60
CA ASN A 34 3.74 6.17 17.46
C ASN A 34 3.19 7.17 16.44
N ASN A 35 2.28 6.71 15.58
CA ASN A 35 1.71 7.48 14.45
C ASN A 35 2.70 7.87 13.34
N ARG A 36 3.95 7.45 13.41
CA ARG A 36 4.91 7.69 12.33
C ARG A 36 4.59 6.83 11.11
N VAL A 37 4.66 7.42 9.92
CA VAL A 37 4.43 6.71 8.65
C VAL A 37 5.75 6.27 8.07
N VAL A 38 5.85 4.98 7.76
CA VAL A 38 7.00 4.36 7.10
C VAL A 38 6.63 3.96 5.69
N LYS A 39 7.51 4.23 4.74
CA LYS A 39 7.40 3.79 3.35
C LYS A 39 8.28 2.57 3.12
N LEU A 40 7.71 1.57 2.49
CA LEU A 40 8.37 0.31 2.16
C LEU A 40 8.28 0.03 0.67
N ASP A 41 9.39 -0.32 0.07
CA ASP A 41 9.44 -0.83 -1.29
C ASP A 41 9.22 -2.35 -1.29
N LEU A 42 8.13 -2.78 -1.91
CA LEU A 42 7.76 -4.19 -2.05
C LEU A 42 8.22 -4.81 -3.38
N THR A 43 9.07 -4.14 -4.13
CA THR A 43 9.52 -4.59 -5.46
C THR A 43 10.10 -6.00 -5.43
N ARG A 44 10.88 -6.34 -4.40
CA ARG A 44 11.46 -7.68 -4.25
C ARG A 44 10.41 -8.73 -3.94
N SER A 45 9.49 -8.43 -3.02
CA SER A 45 8.43 -9.35 -2.59
C SER A 45 7.43 -9.63 -3.72
N LEU A 46 7.19 -8.66 -4.60
CA LEU A 46 6.22 -8.72 -5.69
C LEU A 46 6.83 -9.03 -7.06
N ARG A 47 7.99 -9.70 -7.09
CA ARG A 47 8.63 -10.19 -8.32
C ARG A 47 8.85 -9.09 -9.37
N GLY A 48 9.39 -7.94 -8.96
CA GLY A 48 9.73 -6.83 -9.84
C GLY A 48 8.57 -5.88 -10.19
N LYS A 49 7.39 -6.06 -9.60
CA LYS A 49 6.33 -5.05 -9.65
C LYS A 49 6.67 -3.98 -8.64
N ASN A 50 7.02 -2.77 -9.12
CA ASN A 50 7.40 -1.67 -8.25
C ASN A 50 6.16 -1.14 -7.52
N MET A 51 6.00 -1.52 -6.26
CA MET A 51 4.93 -1.08 -5.38
C MET A 51 5.51 -0.55 -4.08
N GLU A 52 4.91 0.51 -3.58
CA GLU A 52 5.24 1.12 -2.29
C GLU A 52 4.07 0.93 -1.31
N LEU A 53 4.38 0.40 -0.14
CA LEU A 53 3.47 0.32 0.98
C LEU A 53 3.76 1.46 1.95
N ARG A 54 2.75 2.20 2.34
CA ARG A 54 2.81 3.14 3.47
C ARG A 54 2.07 2.53 4.64
N ALA A 55 2.76 2.42 5.75
CA ALA A 55 2.20 1.88 6.98
C ALA A 55 2.42 2.87 8.13
N ARG A 56 1.43 2.96 9.02
CA ARG A 56 1.49 3.76 10.25
C ARG A 56 1.90 2.86 11.39
N ILE A 57 2.88 3.30 12.16
CA ILE A 57 3.34 2.59 13.36
C ILE A 57 2.34 2.84 14.49
N ILE A 58 1.95 1.77 15.16
CA ILE A 58 1.11 1.79 16.37
C ILE A 58 1.90 1.12 17.48
N ASN A 59 1.95 1.76 18.63
CA ASN A 59 2.57 1.20 19.83
C ASN A 59 1.49 0.54 20.70
N ASN A 60 1.52 -0.78 20.76
CA ASN A 60 0.68 -1.59 21.63
C ASN A 60 1.55 -2.20 22.74
N ASN A 61 1.51 -1.64 23.95
CA ASN A 61 2.21 -2.17 25.13
C ASN A 61 3.70 -2.49 24.91
N ASN A 62 4.46 -1.58 24.28
CA ASN A 62 5.87 -1.72 23.88
C ASN A 62 6.13 -2.67 22.68
N GLU A 63 5.13 -3.29 22.11
CA GLU A 63 5.24 -3.92 20.80
C GLU A 63 4.89 -2.92 19.70
N LEU A 64 5.82 -2.74 18.75
CA LEU A 64 5.61 -1.85 17.62
C LEU A 64 5.03 -2.67 16.46
N GLU A 65 3.76 -2.41 16.20
CA GLU A 65 3.04 -2.96 15.06
C GLU A 65 2.81 -1.86 14.04
N SER A 66 2.42 -2.22 12.84
CA SER A 66 2.06 -1.24 11.82
C SER A 66 0.72 -1.54 11.19
N GLN A 67 -0.04 -0.49 10.91
CA GLN A 67 -1.29 -0.56 10.19
C GLN A 67 -1.08 -0.08 8.75
N PRO A 68 -1.50 -0.83 7.72
CA PRO A 68 -1.39 -0.40 6.34
C PRO A 68 -2.29 0.82 6.09
N LEU A 69 -1.73 1.85 5.44
CA LEU A 69 -2.45 3.06 5.05
C LEU A 69 -2.74 3.11 3.56
N SER A 70 -1.75 2.83 2.74
CA SER A 70 -1.88 2.82 1.29
C SER A 70 -0.88 1.87 0.65
N LEU A 71 -1.31 1.24 -0.43
CA LEU A 71 -0.48 0.44 -1.33
C LEU A 71 -0.57 1.08 -2.72
N GLU A 72 0.55 1.56 -3.23
CA GLU A 72 0.59 2.33 -4.47
C GLU A 72 1.59 1.72 -5.46
N ILE A 73 1.21 1.69 -6.73
CA ILE A 73 2.12 1.34 -7.82
C ILE A 73 2.94 2.56 -8.17
N VAL A 74 4.26 2.41 -8.28
CA VAL A 74 5.17 3.51 -8.62
C VAL A 74 4.92 3.96 -10.06
N GLN A 75 4.79 5.26 -10.29
CA GLN A 75 4.47 5.86 -11.58
C GLN A 75 5.46 5.48 -12.70
N SER A 76 6.73 5.31 -12.36
CA SER A 76 7.75 4.87 -13.32
C SER A 76 7.48 3.46 -13.84
N TYR A 77 6.92 2.59 -13.01
CA TYR A 77 6.50 1.25 -13.42
C TYR A 77 5.31 1.30 -14.38
N ILE A 78 4.30 2.10 -14.08
CA ILE A 78 3.12 2.29 -14.92
C ILE A 78 3.54 2.76 -16.32
N ARG A 79 4.39 3.79 -16.41
CA ARG A 79 4.90 4.30 -17.69
C ARG A 79 5.67 3.25 -18.49
N ARG A 80 6.40 2.37 -17.83
CA ARG A 80 7.19 1.31 -18.46
C ARG A 80 6.32 0.17 -19.02
N VAL A 81 5.18 -0.09 -18.38
CA VAL A 81 4.26 -1.17 -18.78
C VAL A 81 3.33 -0.74 -19.91
N ILE A 82 2.97 0.55 -19.98
CA ILE A 82 2.17 1.10 -21.09
C ILE A 82 3.01 1.11 -22.36
N ARG A 83 2.55 0.39 -23.37
CA ARG A 83 3.21 0.30 -24.67
C ARG A 83 2.44 1.05 -25.76
N LYS A 84 3.14 1.45 -26.82
CA LYS A 84 2.54 2.05 -28.00
C LYS A 84 1.53 1.07 -28.63
N GLY A 85 0.33 1.55 -28.96
CA GLY A 85 -0.73 0.71 -29.55
C GLY A 85 -1.64 -0.01 -28.53
N THR A 86 -1.48 0.23 -27.24
CA THR A 86 -2.36 -0.25 -26.16
C THR A 86 -3.13 0.92 -25.56
N ASP A 87 -4.31 0.65 -25.01
CA ASP A 87 -5.03 1.62 -24.19
C ASP A 87 -4.90 1.24 -22.72
N TYR A 88 -4.92 2.24 -21.85
CA TYR A 88 -5.04 2.03 -20.42
C TYR A 88 -6.38 2.58 -19.92
N VAL A 89 -6.90 1.95 -18.90
CA VAL A 89 -8.18 2.31 -18.30
C VAL A 89 -7.98 2.44 -16.80
N GLU A 90 -8.29 3.60 -16.28
CA GLU A 90 -8.28 3.92 -14.85
C GLU A 90 -9.69 4.13 -14.36
N ASP A 91 -9.91 3.83 -13.10
CA ASP A 91 -11.15 4.13 -12.37
C ASP A 91 -10.82 4.47 -10.92
N SER A 92 -11.80 5.02 -10.19
CA SER A 92 -11.65 5.29 -8.77
C SER A 92 -13.01 5.14 -8.10
N PHE A 93 -13.09 4.21 -7.14
CA PHE A 93 -14.30 3.98 -6.36
C PHE A 93 -13.97 3.59 -4.93
N ILE A 94 -14.96 3.66 -4.06
CA ILE A 94 -14.85 3.25 -2.67
C ILE A 94 -15.56 1.91 -2.53
N ALA A 95 -14.89 0.94 -1.95
CA ALA A 95 -15.43 -0.37 -1.61
C ALA A 95 -15.37 -0.59 -0.10
N GLU A 96 -16.28 -1.38 0.41
CA GLU A 96 -16.35 -1.76 1.82
C GLU A 96 -15.80 -3.17 1.99
N CYS A 97 -14.80 -3.31 2.85
CA CYS A 97 -14.31 -4.59 3.40
C CYS A 97 -15.06 -4.88 4.70
N LYS A 98 -14.83 -6.04 5.30
CA LYS A 98 -15.45 -6.40 6.59
C LYS A 98 -15.12 -5.42 7.72
N ASP A 99 -13.94 -4.87 7.72
CA ASP A 99 -13.33 -4.06 8.79
C ASP A 99 -13.03 -2.61 8.41
N ALA A 100 -12.99 -2.29 7.11
CA ALA A 100 -12.60 -0.97 6.66
C ALA A 100 -13.25 -0.54 5.34
N LYS A 101 -13.25 0.78 5.08
CA LYS A 101 -13.58 1.36 3.77
C LYS A 101 -12.31 1.66 3.01
N VAL A 102 -12.17 1.12 1.80
CA VAL A 102 -10.98 1.23 0.98
C VAL A 102 -11.29 1.99 -0.30
N ARG A 103 -10.45 2.96 -0.64
CA ARG A 103 -10.49 3.61 -1.94
C ARG A 103 -9.59 2.85 -2.91
N ILE A 104 -10.19 2.32 -3.98
CA ILE A 104 -9.52 1.53 -4.98
C ILE A 104 -9.37 2.33 -6.26
N LYS A 105 -8.16 2.29 -6.80
CA LYS A 105 -7.83 2.88 -8.10
C LYS A 105 -7.26 1.78 -8.99
N PRO A 106 -8.12 0.99 -9.65
CA PRO A 106 -7.66 -0.07 -10.54
C PRO A 106 -7.01 0.51 -11.78
N PHE A 107 -5.96 -0.15 -12.24
CA PHE A 107 -5.25 0.19 -13.45
C PHE A 107 -5.22 -1.02 -14.38
N MET A 108 -5.81 -0.88 -15.55
CA MET A 108 -5.96 -1.95 -16.54
C MET A 108 -5.29 -1.55 -17.84
N ILE A 109 -4.62 -2.50 -18.48
CA ILE A 109 -3.96 -2.30 -19.78
C ILE A 109 -4.57 -3.30 -20.77
N THR A 110 -4.99 -2.79 -21.94
CA THR A 110 -5.49 -3.61 -23.01
C THR A 110 -4.33 -4.12 -23.90
N ARG A 111 -4.52 -5.24 -24.57
CA ARG A 111 -3.52 -5.78 -25.51
C ARG A 111 -3.40 -4.97 -26.80
N LYS A 112 -4.51 -4.36 -27.23
CA LYS A 112 -4.65 -3.54 -28.44
C LYS A 112 -5.55 -2.35 -28.12
N ARG A 113 -5.59 -1.37 -29.01
CA ARG A 113 -6.57 -0.28 -28.92
C ARG A 113 -7.99 -0.83 -28.97
N VAL A 114 -8.85 -0.31 -28.10
CA VAL A 114 -10.25 -0.74 -27.97
C VAL A 114 -11.18 0.46 -28.07
N SER A 115 -12.44 0.21 -28.44
CA SER A 115 -13.47 1.24 -28.53
C SER A 115 -13.81 1.82 -27.15
N ARG A 116 -14.47 2.98 -27.17
CA ARG A 116 -14.90 3.64 -25.92
C ARG A 116 -15.90 2.79 -25.12
N SER A 117 -16.80 2.09 -25.82
CA SER A 117 -17.78 1.20 -25.20
C SER A 117 -17.11 0.05 -24.45
N VAL A 118 -16.10 -0.59 -25.04
CA VAL A 118 -15.32 -1.65 -24.38
C VAL A 118 -14.59 -1.13 -23.13
N ARG A 119 -14.02 0.06 -23.19
CA ARG A 119 -13.38 0.66 -22.01
C ARG A 119 -14.38 0.94 -20.89
N HIS A 120 -15.59 1.37 -21.21
CA HIS A 120 -16.65 1.56 -20.25
C HIS A 120 -17.07 0.24 -19.59
N GLU A 121 -17.26 -0.79 -20.41
CA GLU A 121 -17.62 -2.14 -19.94
C GLU A 121 -16.53 -2.71 -19.01
N LEU A 122 -15.25 -2.56 -19.36
CA LEU A 122 -14.13 -2.97 -18.52
C LEU A 122 -14.17 -2.33 -17.13
N ARG A 123 -14.44 -1.02 -17.04
CA ARG A 123 -14.61 -0.34 -15.74
C ARG A 123 -15.74 -0.95 -14.93
N SER A 124 -16.91 -1.11 -15.55
CA SER A 124 -18.10 -1.65 -14.90
C SER A 124 -17.87 -3.07 -14.36
N GLN A 125 -17.32 -3.95 -15.17
CA GLN A 125 -17.03 -5.33 -14.78
C GLN A 125 -15.95 -5.40 -13.69
N THR A 126 -14.88 -4.63 -13.82
CA THR A 126 -13.81 -4.59 -12.82
C THR A 126 -14.31 -4.09 -11.48
N LYS A 127 -15.15 -3.05 -11.49
CA LYS A 127 -15.77 -2.53 -10.26
C LYS A 127 -16.60 -3.60 -9.57
N LYS A 128 -17.53 -4.25 -10.29
CA LYS A 128 -18.38 -5.31 -9.74
C LYS A 128 -17.56 -6.48 -9.17
N HIS A 129 -16.52 -6.89 -9.90
CA HIS A 129 -15.65 -7.99 -9.48
C HIS A 129 -14.89 -7.66 -8.21
N LEU A 130 -14.27 -6.48 -8.14
CA LEU A 130 -13.50 -6.05 -6.97
C LEU A 130 -14.41 -5.82 -5.74
N GLU A 131 -15.58 -5.22 -5.92
CA GLU A 131 -16.54 -5.06 -4.82
C GLU A 131 -17.00 -6.41 -4.24
N ALA A 132 -17.25 -7.39 -5.09
CA ALA A 132 -17.65 -8.73 -4.65
C ALA A 132 -16.53 -9.44 -3.87
N HIS A 133 -15.29 -9.32 -4.34
CA HIS A 133 -14.14 -9.92 -3.65
C HIS A 133 -13.84 -9.28 -2.30
N LEU A 134 -13.94 -7.95 -2.22
CA LEU A 134 -13.60 -7.22 -1.00
C LEU A 134 -14.62 -7.36 0.12
N LYS A 135 -15.91 -7.48 -0.21
CA LYS A 135 -16.96 -7.75 0.79
C LYS A 135 -16.72 -9.02 1.59
N ALA A 136 -16.04 -10.00 1.02
CA ALA A 136 -15.76 -11.27 1.66
C ALA A 136 -14.48 -11.30 2.49
N ARG A 137 -13.62 -10.27 2.38
CA ARG A 137 -12.26 -10.23 2.94
C ARG A 137 -12.05 -9.12 3.95
N THR A 138 -11.01 -9.27 4.76
CA THR A 138 -10.48 -8.21 5.63
C THR A 138 -9.43 -7.38 4.87
N LEU A 139 -9.01 -6.25 5.44
CA LEU A 139 -8.00 -5.38 4.81
C LEU A 139 -6.63 -6.06 4.66
N GLU A 140 -6.32 -7.03 5.53
CA GLU A 140 -5.02 -7.72 5.55
C GLU A 140 -4.96 -8.93 4.60
N GLU A 141 -6.08 -9.46 4.14
CA GLU A 141 -6.22 -10.54 3.16
C GLU A 141 -6.18 -10.04 1.71
#